data_fe706ee3762c8add29174b6cfd2d7f40
#
_entry.id   fe706ee3762c8add29174b6cfd2d7f40
#
_cell.length_a   1.000
_cell.length_b   1.000
_cell.length_c   1.000
_cell.angle_alpha   90.00
_cell.angle_beta   90.00
_cell.angle_gamma   90.00
#
_symmetry.space_group_name_H-M   'P 1'
#
loop_
_entity.id
_entity.type
_entity.pdbx_description
1 polymer ?
#
loop_
_entity_poly.entity_id
_entity_poly.type
_entity_poly.pdbx_seq_one_letter_code
_entity_poly.pdbx_strand_id
1 'polypeptide(L)'
;LAFSLVTGVGTANAATPSTAKASVTETAKASVTKEQAPPRGRTAATANPLYRTGTLPDLRCTTGQIRAGSAASYKIFMTRVNRCLNLMWKTQFRKAKLPFAQPKLRFVTSRVSSPCGRWPSGAGGYYCSSNRTMYIGVTRAVLKNPYGPNHAQFMAHEYAHHVQQLAGIMNYYGQSVWRARSSTKLAFSRRLELQADCLGSAFLRQVADDLPVDQEQWDAMVRWVDENGHKSWPTNDHGKGRSQAYWMERGFNAASPSACNTWTASSRSVA
;
A
#
# COMPACT_ATOMS: atom_id res chain seq x y z
N LEU A 1 -52.62 -18.00 20.32
CA LEU A 1 -54.03 -18.29 19.92
C LEU A 1 -54.14 -18.43 18.40
N ALA A 2 -54.58 -19.65 18.05
CA ALA A 2 -55.39 -20.10 16.90
C ALA A 2 -54.76 -20.22 15.48
N PHE A 3 -54.63 -21.43 15.11
CA PHE A 3 -54.48 -22.05 13.81
C PHE A 3 -55.63 -21.74 12.84
N SER A 4 -55.34 -21.70 11.54
CA SER A 4 -56.27 -22.23 10.52
C SER A 4 -55.50 -22.74 9.28
N LEU A 5 -55.56 -24.03 9.06
CA LEU A 5 -55.22 -24.74 7.85
C LEU A 5 -56.38 -24.55 6.83
N VAL A 6 -55.99 -24.32 5.55
CA VAL A 6 -56.90 -24.61 4.41
C VAL A 6 -56.19 -25.41 3.39
N THR A 7 -56.68 -26.64 3.22
CA THR A 7 -56.33 -27.61 2.16
C THR A 7 -57.04 -27.30 0.90
N GLY A 8 -56.33 -27.16 -0.22
CA GLY A 8 -56.91 -27.07 -1.57
C GLY A 8 -56.29 -28.07 -2.49
N VAL A 9 -57.05 -29.11 -2.85
CA VAL A 9 -56.74 -30.13 -3.87
C VAL A 9 -57.02 -29.55 -5.23
N GLY A 10 -56.01 -29.50 -6.12
CA GLY A 10 -56.15 -29.06 -7.50
C GLY A 10 -55.48 -30.08 -8.44
N THR A 11 -56.24 -30.58 -9.34
CA THR A 11 -56.06 -31.65 -10.33
C THR A 11 -54.89 -31.39 -11.31
N ALA A 12 -54.15 -32.46 -11.60
CA ALA A 12 -53.09 -32.49 -12.60
C ALA A 12 -53.66 -32.47 -14.03
N ASN A 13 -53.21 -31.56 -14.87
CA ASN A 13 -53.32 -31.63 -16.29
C ASN A 13 -51.93 -31.88 -16.92
N ALA A 14 -51.83 -33.01 -17.64
CA ALA A 14 -50.64 -33.37 -18.39
C ALA A 14 -50.52 -32.49 -19.62
N ALA A 15 -49.40 -31.76 -19.76
CA ALA A 15 -49.03 -31.04 -20.97
C ALA A 15 -47.78 -31.71 -21.58
N THR A 16 -47.88 -32.00 -22.87
CA THR A 16 -46.90 -32.58 -23.79
C THR A 16 -45.56 -31.79 -23.82
N PRO A 17 -44.41 -32.45 -24.01
CA PRO A 17 -43.12 -31.77 -24.07
C PRO A 17 -42.95 -31.07 -25.45
N SER A 18 -42.87 -29.75 -25.42
CA SER A 18 -42.38 -28.95 -26.54
C SER A 18 -40.84 -28.95 -26.52
N THR A 19 -40.27 -29.42 -27.63
CA THR A 19 -38.81 -29.36 -27.88
C THR A 19 -38.39 -27.92 -28.13
N ALA A 20 -37.99 -27.22 -27.09
CA ALA A 20 -37.30 -25.95 -27.22
C ALA A 20 -35.82 -26.20 -27.56
N LYS A 21 -35.38 -25.80 -28.74
CA LYS A 21 -33.97 -25.73 -29.14
C LYS A 21 -33.23 -24.82 -28.15
N ALA A 22 -32.26 -25.40 -27.45
CA ALA A 22 -31.34 -24.68 -26.61
C ALA A 22 -30.56 -23.70 -27.50
N SER A 23 -30.79 -22.41 -27.31
CA SER A 23 -29.92 -21.33 -27.79
C SER A 23 -28.60 -21.42 -27.06
N VAL A 24 -27.53 -21.73 -27.81
CA VAL A 24 -26.16 -21.70 -27.30
C VAL A 24 -25.83 -20.25 -26.97
N THR A 25 -25.85 -19.93 -25.69
CA THR A 25 -25.37 -18.65 -25.17
C THR A 25 -23.87 -18.59 -25.41
N GLU A 26 -23.47 -17.73 -26.32
CA GLU A 26 -22.08 -17.41 -26.61
C GLU A 26 -21.43 -16.89 -25.32
N THR A 27 -20.64 -17.72 -24.68
CA THR A 27 -19.86 -17.36 -23.49
C THR A 27 -18.88 -16.28 -23.92
N ALA A 28 -19.11 -15.05 -23.50
CA ALA A 28 -18.20 -13.93 -23.68
C ALA A 28 -16.82 -14.33 -23.14
N LYS A 29 -15.88 -14.58 -24.05
CA LYS A 29 -14.46 -14.80 -23.70
C LYS A 29 -13.98 -13.56 -22.98
N ALA A 30 -13.78 -13.64 -21.68
CA ALA A 30 -13.10 -12.61 -20.91
C ALA A 30 -11.75 -12.37 -21.58
N SER A 31 -11.58 -11.21 -22.19
CA SER A 31 -10.33 -10.78 -22.80
C SER A 31 -9.28 -10.70 -21.70
N VAL A 32 -8.39 -11.68 -21.65
CA VAL A 32 -7.22 -11.65 -20.76
C VAL A 32 -6.31 -10.55 -21.30
N THR A 33 -6.40 -9.37 -20.70
CA THR A 33 -5.51 -8.26 -21.03
C THR A 33 -4.09 -8.66 -20.71
N LYS A 34 -3.25 -8.78 -21.76
CA LYS A 34 -1.83 -9.16 -21.63
C LYS A 34 -1.11 -8.15 -20.72
N GLU A 35 -0.48 -8.65 -19.65
CA GLU A 35 0.37 -7.85 -18.78
C GLU A 35 1.55 -7.27 -19.59
N GLN A 36 1.88 -6.01 -19.32
CA GLN A 36 2.97 -5.30 -19.95
C GLN A 36 4.17 -5.24 -19.02
N ALA A 37 5.38 -5.29 -19.57
CA ALA A 37 6.58 -5.06 -18.75
C ALA A 37 6.55 -3.65 -18.11
N PRO A 38 7.04 -3.50 -16.88
CA PRO A 38 7.12 -2.19 -16.24
C PRO A 38 7.93 -1.20 -17.09
N PRO A 39 7.53 0.09 -17.12
CA PRO A 39 8.30 1.13 -17.81
C PRO A 39 9.74 1.20 -17.30
N ARG A 40 10.65 1.67 -18.16
CA ARG A 40 12.07 1.83 -17.84
C ARG A 40 12.49 3.30 -17.90
N GLY A 41 13.63 3.61 -17.30
CA GLY A 41 14.19 4.94 -17.29
C GLY A 41 13.25 5.97 -16.63
N ARG A 42 13.38 7.23 -17.03
CA ARG A 42 12.63 8.35 -16.46
C ARG A 42 11.11 8.14 -16.54
N THR A 43 10.60 7.53 -17.59
CA THR A 43 9.17 7.27 -17.79
C THR A 43 8.58 6.41 -16.67
N ALA A 44 9.36 5.46 -16.12
CA ALA A 44 8.94 4.66 -14.97
C ALA A 44 8.54 5.53 -13.76
N ALA A 45 9.26 6.62 -13.54
CA ALA A 45 9.00 7.53 -12.42
C ALA A 45 8.00 8.63 -12.77
N THR A 46 8.10 9.25 -13.95
CA THR A 46 7.34 10.46 -14.26
C THR A 46 5.99 10.23 -14.93
N ALA A 47 5.82 9.09 -15.63
CA ALA A 47 4.61 8.78 -16.41
C ALA A 47 4.17 7.31 -16.21
N ASN A 48 4.30 6.80 -14.98
CA ASN A 48 3.96 5.43 -14.66
C ASN A 48 2.47 5.12 -14.91
N PRO A 49 2.12 3.96 -15.47
CA PRO A 49 0.73 3.54 -15.64
C PRO A 49 -0.09 3.53 -14.34
N LEU A 50 0.55 3.30 -13.17
CA LEU A 50 -0.13 3.37 -11.87
C LEU A 50 -0.77 4.74 -11.60
N TYR A 51 -0.21 5.83 -12.12
CA TYR A 51 -0.80 7.17 -11.93
C TYR A 51 -2.14 7.37 -12.66
N ARG A 52 -2.53 6.43 -13.51
CA ARG A 52 -3.79 6.47 -14.27
C ARG A 52 -4.82 5.43 -13.82
N THR A 53 -4.58 4.76 -12.70
CA THR A 53 -5.48 3.70 -12.21
C THR A 53 -6.66 4.20 -11.39
N GLY A 54 -6.73 5.52 -11.15
CA GLY A 54 -7.76 6.13 -10.31
C GLY A 54 -7.58 5.82 -8.82
N THR A 55 -8.63 6.00 -8.07
CA THR A 55 -8.67 5.76 -6.63
C THR A 55 -8.33 4.32 -6.27
N LEU A 56 -7.63 4.12 -5.17
CA LEU A 56 -7.40 2.83 -4.56
C LEU A 56 -8.76 2.17 -4.22
N PRO A 57 -8.90 0.85 -4.32
CA PRO A 57 -10.16 0.19 -4.02
C PRO A 57 -10.49 0.34 -2.53
N ASP A 58 -11.75 0.62 -2.25
CA ASP A 58 -12.30 0.44 -0.92
C ASP A 58 -12.31 -1.06 -0.59
N LEU A 59 -11.81 -1.44 0.58
CA LEU A 59 -11.80 -2.83 1.04
C LEU A 59 -11.84 -2.92 2.56
N ARG A 60 -12.55 -3.91 3.05
CA ARG A 60 -12.57 -4.23 4.49
C ARG A 60 -11.21 -4.77 4.92
N CYS A 61 -10.63 -4.14 5.93
CA CYS A 61 -9.29 -4.47 6.44
C CYS A 61 -9.32 -4.76 7.95
N THR A 62 -9.91 -5.87 8.34
CA THR A 62 -10.01 -6.26 9.74
C THR A 62 -8.65 -6.66 10.31
N THR A 63 -7.98 -5.75 11.00
CA THR A 63 -6.64 -5.96 11.57
C THR A 63 -6.64 -6.45 13.00
N GLY A 64 -7.68 -6.11 13.79
CA GLY A 64 -7.71 -6.26 15.24
C GLY A 64 -6.83 -5.20 15.93
N GLN A 65 -6.69 -5.33 17.24
CA GLN A 65 -5.96 -4.36 18.07
C GLN A 65 -4.56 -4.86 18.43
N ILE A 66 -3.61 -3.93 18.58
CA ILE A 66 -2.30 -4.19 19.15
C ILE A 66 -2.41 -4.03 20.67
N ARG A 67 -1.98 -5.04 21.42
CA ARG A 67 -1.84 -4.95 22.88
C ARG A 67 -0.42 -4.49 23.22
N ALA A 68 -0.28 -3.44 24.02
CA ALA A 68 1.02 -2.93 24.43
C ALA A 68 1.90 -4.05 25.00
N GLY A 69 3.14 -4.11 24.60
CA GLY A 69 4.12 -5.14 25.01
C GLY A 69 3.94 -6.50 24.32
N SER A 70 2.87 -6.74 23.57
CA SER A 70 2.57 -8.06 22.98
C SER A 70 3.10 -8.18 21.57
N ALA A 71 4.23 -8.89 21.39
CA ALA A 71 4.79 -9.24 20.08
C ALA A 71 3.83 -10.07 19.22
N ALA A 72 3.01 -10.92 19.85
CA ALA A 72 2.03 -11.75 19.15
C ALA A 72 0.95 -10.91 18.48
N SER A 73 0.30 -9.99 19.23
CA SER A 73 -0.75 -9.10 18.70
C SER A 73 -0.20 -8.17 17.62
N TYR A 74 1.01 -7.63 17.81
CA TYR A 74 1.69 -6.81 16.82
C TYR A 74 1.93 -7.56 15.50
N LYS A 75 2.49 -8.76 15.55
CA LYS A 75 2.73 -9.58 14.35
C LYS A 75 1.42 -9.94 13.63
N ILE A 76 0.36 -10.27 14.36
CA ILE A 76 -0.97 -10.54 13.80
C ILE A 76 -1.49 -9.30 13.08
N PHE A 77 -1.45 -8.13 13.72
CA PHE A 77 -1.88 -6.86 13.14
C PHE A 77 -1.12 -6.56 11.84
N MET A 78 0.23 -6.56 11.87
CA MET A 78 1.06 -6.26 10.71
C MET A 78 0.86 -7.28 9.57
N THR A 79 0.64 -8.55 9.89
CA THR A 79 0.34 -9.58 8.87
C THR A 79 -1.01 -9.31 8.19
N ARG A 80 -2.01 -8.86 8.95
CA ARG A 80 -3.33 -8.52 8.40
C ARG A 80 -3.28 -7.26 7.55
N VAL A 81 -2.57 -6.21 7.99
CA VAL A 81 -2.30 -5.01 7.17
C VAL A 81 -1.60 -5.39 5.87
N ASN A 82 -0.57 -6.24 5.92
CA ASN A 82 0.11 -6.73 4.72
C ASN A 82 -0.84 -7.45 3.75
N ARG A 83 -1.80 -8.22 4.26
CA ARG A 83 -2.81 -8.89 3.43
C ARG A 83 -3.71 -7.87 2.72
N CYS A 84 -4.16 -6.83 3.42
CA CYS A 84 -4.95 -5.75 2.84
C CYS A 84 -4.17 -5.01 1.74
N LEU A 85 -2.91 -4.67 2.00
CA LEU A 85 -2.01 -4.07 1.02
C LEU A 85 -1.83 -4.94 -0.22
N ASN A 86 -1.66 -6.26 -0.05
CA ASN A 86 -1.58 -7.20 -1.16
C ASN A 86 -2.83 -7.17 -2.05
N LEU A 87 -4.02 -7.17 -1.46
CA LEU A 87 -5.29 -7.14 -2.21
C LEU A 87 -5.46 -5.80 -2.95
N MET A 88 -5.21 -4.70 -2.28
CA MET A 88 -5.31 -3.35 -2.83
C MET A 88 -4.37 -3.15 -4.02
N TRP A 89 -3.09 -3.42 -3.84
CA TRP A 89 -2.09 -3.21 -4.87
C TRP A 89 -2.19 -4.21 -6.02
N LYS A 90 -2.58 -5.47 -5.77
CA LYS A 90 -2.91 -6.41 -6.84
C LYS A 90 -3.98 -5.84 -7.78
N THR A 91 -5.00 -5.19 -7.21
CA THR A 91 -6.05 -4.55 -8.00
C THR A 91 -5.52 -3.38 -8.83
N GLN A 92 -4.67 -2.51 -8.27
CA GLN A 92 -4.10 -1.38 -8.99
C GLN A 92 -3.13 -1.81 -10.09
N PHE A 93 -2.28 -2.80 -9.83
CA PHE A 93 -1.39 -3.35 -10.85
C PHE A 93 -2.15 -3.96 -12.01
N ARG A 94 -3.25 -4.67 -11.74
CA ARG A 94 -4.15 -5.19 -12.78
C ARG A 94 -4.75 -4.05 -13.62
N LYS A 95 -5.25 -2.97 -13.00
CA LYS A 95 -5.74 -1.77 -13.71
C LYS A 95 -4.65 -1.13 -14.56
N ALA A 96 -3.41 -1.10 -14.07
CA ALA A 96 -2.25 -0.60 -14.78
C ALA A 96 -1.72 -1.54 -15.86
N LYS A 97 -2.24 -2.77 -15.97
CA LYS A 97 -1.75 -3.87 -16.82
C LYS A 97 -0.28 -4.23 -16.53
N LEU A 98 0.14 -4.08 -15.30
CA LEU A 98 1.49 -4.41 -14.82
C LEU A 98 1.49 -5.73 -14.04
N PRO A 99 2.59 -6.51 -14.10
CA PRO A 99 2.73 -7.73 -13.34
C PRO A 99 2.82 -7.43 -11.83
N PHE A 100 2.13 -8.23 -11.04
CA PHE A 100 2.11 -8.10 -9.59
C PHE A 100 2.64 -9.38 -8.91
N ALA A 101 3.48 -9.19 -7.92
CA ALA A 101 3.91 -10.23 -6.99
C ALA A 101 3.88 -9.66 -5.57
N GLN A 102 3.57 -10.50 -4.58
CA GLN A 102 3.58 -10.08 -3.17
C GLN A 102 5.01 -9.98 -2.64
N PRO A 103 5.31 -9.04 -1.73
CA PRO A 103 6.58 -9.03 -1.03
C PRO A 103 6.63 -10.16 0.01
N LYS A 104 7.85 -10.60 0.35
CA LYS A 104 8.06 -11.42 1.54
C LYS A 104 7.96 -10.53 2.77
N LEU A 105 7.38 -11.05 3.84
CA LEU A 105 7.31 -10.39 5.15
C LEU A 105 8.14 -11.17 6.17
N ARG A 106 9.09 -10.50 6.82
CA ARG A 106 9.94 -11.09 7.85
C ARG A 106 9.96 -10.24 9.11
N PHE A 107 9.49 -10.82 10.21
CA PHE A 107 9.61 -10.22 11.53
C PHE A 107 10.97 -10.56 12.15
N VAL A 108 11.63 -9.55 12.72
CA VAL A 108 12.96 -9.72 13.35
C VAL A 108 12.99 -9.05 14.72
N THR A 109 13.66 -9.67 15.67
CA THR A 109 13.80 -9.19 17.06
C THR A 109 15.11 -8.46 17.32
N SER A 110 16.03 -8.52 16.35
CA SER A 110 17.34 -7.86 16.39
C SER A 110 17.67 -7.30 15.00
N ARG A 111 18.68 -6.44 14.95
CA ARG A 111 19.19 -5.94 13.67
C ARG A 111 19.79 -7.10 12.87
N VAL A 112 19.35 -7.26 11.63
CA VAL A 112 19.81 -8.30 10.72
C VAL A 112 20.48 -7.69 9.50
N SER A 113 21.38 -8.43 8.88
CA SER A 113 21.87 -8.13 7.54
C SER A 113 20.97 -8.78 6.49
N SER A 114 20.83 -8.13 5.35
CA SER A 114 20.12 -8.63 4.19
C SER A 114 20.98 -8.44 2.92
N PRO A 115 20.54 -8.90 1.74
CA PRO A 115 21.20 -8.57 0.48
C PRO A 115 21.29 -7.07 0.18
N CYS A 116 20.49 -6.23 0.86
CA CYS A 116 20.56 -4.78 0.76
C CYS A 116 21.51 -4.12 1.77
N GLY A 117 22.25 -4.92 2.54
CA GLY A 117 23.21 -4.45 3.54
C GLY A 117 22.74 -4.59 4.98
N ARG A 118 23.34 -3.78 5.85
CA ARG A 118 23.03 -3.76 7.29
C ARG A 118 21.71 -3.06 7.56
N TRP A 119 21.08 -3.39 8.68
CA TRP A 119 19.89 -2.71 9.17
C TRP A 119 20.13 -1.20 9.28
N PRO A 120 19.27 -0.35 8.64
CA PRO A 120 19.42 1.09 8.70
C PRO A 120 19.32 1.62 10.15
N SER A 121 20.18 2.57 10.50
CA SER A 121 20.16 3.16 11.85
C SER A 121 18.84 3.92 12.06
N GLY A 122 18.20 3.70 13.20
CA GLY A 122 16.94 4.35 13.56
C GLY A 122 15.68 3.70 12.95
N ALA A 123 15.81 2.86 11.91
CA ALA A 123 14.65 2.27 11.24
C ALA A 123 13.90 1.25 12.11
N GLY A 124 12.56 1.31 12.11
CA GLY A 124 11.68 0.30 12.67
C GLY A 124 11.55 -0.95 11.78
N GLY A 125 11.89 -0.82 10.52
CA GLY A 125 11.95 -1.83 9.49
C GLY A 125 12.47 -1.24 8.19
N TYR A 126 12.51 -2.03 7.14
CA TYR A 126 12.86 -1.58 5.79
C TYR A 126 12.47 -2.60 4.73
N TYR A 127 12.26 -2.13 3.51
CA TYR A 127 12.09 -2.96 2.34
C TYR A 127 13.44 -3.20 1.65
N CYS A 128 13.77 -4.45 1.36
CA CYS A 128 14.93 -4.82 0.56
C CYS A 128 14.52 -5.21 -0.86
N SER A 129 14.88 -4.39 -1.84
CA SER A 129 14.54 -4.59 -3.25
C SER A 129 15.21 -5.81 -3.87
N SER A 130 16.43 -6.16 -3.43
CA SER A 130 17.20 -7.29 -3.96
C SER A 130 16.53 -8.64 -3.76
N ASN A 131 15.79 -8.83 -2.66
CA ASN A 131 15.07 -10.08 -2.37
C ASN A 131 13.56 -9.89 -2.17
N ARG A 132 13.04 -8.67 -2.40
CA ARG A 132 11.63 -8.27 -2.28
C ARG A 132 11.04 -8.61 -0.92
N THR A 133 11.79 -8.29 0.14
CA THR A 133 11.41 -8.62 1.52
C THR A 133 11.24 -7.36 2.35
N MET A 134 10.10 -7.22 3.02
CA MET A 134 9.90 -6.26 4.09
C MET A 134 10.41 -6.89 5.40
N TYR A 135 11.38 -6.26 6.02
CA TYR A 135 11.92 -6.64 7.33
C TYR A 135 11.31 -5.73 8.38
N ILE A 136 10.54 -6.27 9.30
CA ILE A 136 9.81 -5.51 10.32
C ILE A 136 10.37 -5.84 11.70
N GLY A 137 10.83 -4.81 12.40
CA GLY A 137 11.39 -4.94 13.75
C GLY A 137 10.30 -5.18 14.80
N VAL A 138 10.55 -6.16 15.67
CA VAL A 138 9.73 -6.45 16.84
C VAL A 138 10.56 -6.13 18.08
N THR A 139 10.70 -4.84 18.36
CA THR A 139 11.54 -4.34 19.46
C THR A 139 10.69 -3.87 20.64
N ARG A 140 11.32 -3.77 21.83
CA ARG A 140 10.62 -3.22 23.01
C ARG A 140 10.07 -1.82 22.76
N ALA A 141 10.78 -0.97 22.01
CA ALA A 141 10.33 0.39 21.67
C ALA A 141 9.09 0.37 20.81
N VAL A 142 9.06 -0.45 19.77
CA VAL A 142 7.90 -0.62 18.86
C VAL A 142 6.69 -1.15 19.64
N LEU A 143 6.88 -2.15 20.52
CA LEU A 143 5.79 -2.77 21.26
C LEU A 143 5.20 -1.90 22.37
N LYS A 144 5.86 -0.80 22.77
CA LYS A 144 5.30 0.17 23.72
C LYS A 144 4.17 1.01 23.12
N ASN A 145 4.15 1.18 21.79
CA ASN A 145 3.11 1.92 21.09
C ASN A 145 2.02 0.97 20.57
N PRO A 146 0.82 0.93 21.14
CA PRO A 146 -0.28 0.11 20.65
C PRO A 146 -1.11 0.78 19.55
N TYR A 147 -0.78 2.00 19.13
CA TYR A 147 -1.57 2.77 18.18
C TYR A 147 -1.47 2.20 16.77
N GLY A 148 -2.49 1.45 16.37
CA GLY A 148 -2.54 0.71 15.10
C GLY A 148 -2.32 1.56 13.85
N PRO A 149 -2.92 2.76 13.71
CA PRO A 149 -2.75 3.61 12.54
C PRO A 149 -1.30 3.98 12.23
N ASN A 150 -0.46 4.29 13.23
CA ASN A 150 0.96 4.54 13.01
C ASN A 150 1.69 3.32 12.42
N HIS A 151 1.36 2.14 12.94
CA HIS A 151 1.96 0.90 12.45
C HIS A 151 1.44 0.52 11.06
N ALA A 152 0.19 0.82 10.75
CA ALA A 152 -0.37 0.64 9.41
C ALA A 152 0.26 1.60 8.40
N GLN A 153 0.45 2.88 8.76
CA GLN A 153 1.14 3.87 7.93
C GLN A 153 2.59 3.44 7.65
N PHE A 154 3.32 3.04 8.69
CA PHE A 154 4.68 2.52 8.56
C PHE A 154 4.73 1.29 7.63
N MET A 155 3.84 0.32 7.84
CA MET A 155 3.78 -0.87 7.00
C MET A 155 3.46 -0.55 5.54
N ALA A 156 2.56 0.40 5.31
CA ALA A 156 2.16 0.86 3.99
C ALA A 156 3.28 1.64 3.28
N HIS A 157 4.09 2.40 4.02
CA HIS A 157 5.31 3.05 3.52
C HIS A 157 6.32 2.00 2.99
N GLU A 158 6.66 0.99 3.80
CA GLU A 158 7.57 -0.08 3.38
C GLU A 158 7.00 -0.88 2.19
N TYR A 159 5.70 -1.08 2.19
CA TYR A 159 5.01 -1.71 1.06
C TYR A 159 5.05 -0.83 -0.20
N ALA A 160 5.00 0.48 -0.06
CA ALA A 160 5.11 1.39 -1.20
C ALA A 160 6.47 1.29 -1.89
N HIS A 161 7.54 1.00 -1.17
CA HIS A 161 8.83 0.66 -1.79
C HIS A 161 8.76 -0.62 -2.63
N HIS A 162 7.97 -1.61 -2.22
CA HIS A 162 7.69 -2.78 -3.05
C HIS A 162 6.91 -2.41 -4.33
N VAL A 163 5.91 -1.54 -4.20
CA VAL A 163 5.17 -0.99 -5.36
C VAL A 163 6.12 -0.28 -6.31
N GLN A 164 6.99 0.59 -5.81
CA GLN A 164 8.00 1.30 -6.60
C GLN A 164 8.97 0.34 -7.31
N GLN A 165 9.34 -0.76 -6.65
CA GLN A 165 10.19 -1.80 -7.24
C GLN A 165 9.48 -2.50 -8.40
N LEU A 166 8.26 -2.95 -8.21
CA LEU A 166 7.49 -3.64 -9.24
C LEU A 166 7.13 -2.72 -10.42
N ALA A 167 6.86 -1.45 -10.14
CA ALA A 167 6.54 -0.43 -11.14
C ALA A 167 7.76 0.10 -11.92
N GLY A 168 8.98 -0.33 -11.60
CA GLY A 168 10.21 0.09 -12.25
C GLY A 168 10.78 1.43 -11.76
N ILE A 169 10.09 2.10 -10.82
CA ILE A 169 10.50 3.41 -10.26
C ILE A 169 11.81 3.25 -9.48
N MET A 170 11.93 2.22 -8.64
CA MET A 170 13.15 1.99 -7.85
C MET A 170 14.36 1.64 -8.72
N ASN A 171 14.15 0.97 -9.85
CA ASN A 171 15.21 0.73 -10.84
C ASN A 171 15.71 2.03 -11.46
N TYR A 172 14.80 2.95 -11.83
CA TYR A 172 15.17 4.28 -12.31
C TYR A 172 15.93 5.07 -11.24
N TYR A 173 15.45 5.06 -9.99
CA TYR A 173 16.15 5.66 -8.86
C TYR A 173 17.59 5.13 -8.75
N GLY A 174 17.76 3.81 -8.66
CA GLY A 174 19.08 3.18 -8.50
C GLY A 174 20.06 3.55 -9.61
N GLN A 175 19.61 3.53 -10.87
CA GLN A 175 20.44 3.95 -12.02
C GLN A 175 20.81 5.43 -11.95
N SER A 176 19.87 6.28 -11.54
CA SER A 176 20.08 7.74 -11.47
C SER A 176 21.05 8.17 -10.37
N VAL A 177 21.12 7.40 -9.28
CA VAL A 177 21.99 7.75 -8.14
C VAL A 177 23.34 7.02 -8.13
N TRP A 178 23.54 6.02 -8.98
CA TRP A 178 24.72 5.15 -8.96
C TRP A 178 26.04 5.91 -8.90
N ARG A 179 26.24 6.91 -9.78
CA ARG A 179 27.45 7.76 -9.83
C ARG A 179 27.16 9.24 -9.60
N ALA A 180 25.99 9.54 -9.03
CA ALA A 180 25.57 10.92 -8.83
C ALA A 180 26.30 11.55 -7.64
N ARG A 181 26.37 12.90 -7.65
CA ARG A 181 26.83 13.69 -6.51
C ARG A 181 25.88 13.53 -5.32
N SER A 182 26.36 13.72 -4.09
CA SER A 182 25.57 13.56 -2.87
C SER A 182 24.29 14.38 -2.87
N SER A 183 24.31 15.62 -3.33
CA SER A 183 23.12 16.46 -3.44
C SER A 183 22.05 15.89 -4.37
N THR A 184 22.46 15.31 -5.50
CA THR A 184 21.55 14.63 -6.44
C THR A 184 20.99 13.36 -5.81
N LYS A 185 21.82 12.55 -5.13
CA LYS A 185 21.37 11.36 -4.41
C LYS A 185 20.28 11.71 -3.40
N LEU A 186 20.49 12.71 -2.57
CA LEU A 186 19.52 13.19 -1.59
C LEU A 186 18.23 13.69 -2.24
N ALA A 187 18.33 14.45 -3.35
CA ALA A 187 17.15 14.93 -4.05
C ALA A 187 16.28 13.80 -4.64
N PHE A 188 16.91 12.75 -5.17
CA PHE A 188 16.21 11.57 -5.67
C PHE A 188 15.66 10.71 -4.54
N SER A 189 16.41 10.55 -3.44
CA SER A 189 15.96 9.84 -2.24
C SER A 189 14.67 10.48 -1.71
N ARG A 190 14.67 11.78 -1.49
CA ARG A 190 13.45 12.49 -1.05
C ARG A 190 12.24 12.24 -1.93
N ARG A 191 12.41 12.20 -3.26
CA ARG A 191 11.30 11.88 -4.16
C ARG A 191 10.77 10.46 -3.97
N LEU A 192 11.67 9.51 -3.74
CA LEU A 192 11.32 8.11 -3.50
C LEU A 192 10.57 7.96 -2.18
N GLU A 193 11.11 8.52 -1.10
CA GLU A 193 10.57 8.41 0.25
C GLU A 193 9.23 9.15 0.42
N LEU A 194 9.15 10.39 -0.06
CA LEU A 194 7.90 11.17 -0.02
C LEU A 194 6.80 10.54 -0.88
N GLN A 195 7.16 9.84 -1.96
CA GLN A 195 6.20 9.04 -2.71
C GLN A 195 5.71 7.84 -1.89
N ALA A 196 6.60 7.21 -1.13
CA ALA A 196 6.22 6.09 -0.25
C ALA A 196 5.28 6.55 0.87
N ASP A 197 5.55 7.71 1.50
CA ASP A 197 4.66 8.33 2.47
C ASP A 197 3.27 8.61 1.89
N CYS A 198 3.22 9.20 0.70
CA CYS A 198 1.97 9.51 0.01
C CYS A 198 1.15 8.26 -0.34
N LEU A 199 1.79 7.23 -0.90
CA LEU A 199 1.13 5.97 -1.25
C LEU A 199 0.67 5.20 -0.01
N GLY A 200 1.44 5.27 1.10
CA GLY A 200 1.06 4.72 2.39
C GLY A 200 -0.17 5.41 2.96
N SER A 201 -0.22 6.74 2.89
CA SER A 201 -1.37 7.53 3.36
C SER A 201 -2.62 7.34 2.48
N ALA A 202 -2.44 7.13 1.17
CA ALA A 202 -3.54 6.77 0.28
C ALA A 202 -4.16 5.42 0.66
N PHE A 203 -3.35 4.44 1.08
CA PHE A 203 -3.85 3.19 1.66
C PHE A 203 -4.61 3.43 2.95
N LEU A 204 -4.04 4.21 3.87
CA LEU A 204 -4.64 4.47 5.18
C LEU A 204 -6.03 5.10 5.05
N ARG A 205 -6.24 6.01 4.09
CA ARG A 205 -7.56 6.58 3.78
C ARG A 205 -8.59 5.51 3.45
N GLN A 206 -8.24 4.50 2.67
CA GLN A 206 -9.16 3.47 2.21
C GLN A 206 -9.52 2.42 3.28
N VAL A 207 -8.78 2.40 4.38
CA VAL A 207 -9.01 1.48 5.49
C VAL A 207 -9.27 2.23 6.82
N ALA A 208 -9.53 3.53 6.74
CA ALA A 208 -9.70 4.40 7.91
C ALA A 208 -10.84 3.93 8.83
N ASP A 209 -11.93 3.44 8.27
CA ASP A 209 -13.10 2.97 9.02
C ASP A 209 -12.81 1.64 9.76
N ASP A 210 -11.91 0.82 9.25
CA ASP A 210 -11.51 -0.45 9.86
C ASP A 210 -10.33 -0.29 10.86
N LEU A 211 -9.51 0.74 10.63
CA LEU A 211 -8.46 1.20 11.51
C LEU A 211 -8.96 2.52 12.11
N PRO A 212 -9.48 2.58 13.34
CA PRO A 212 -10.12 3.79 13.84
C PRO A 212 -9.20 5.00 13.72
N VAL A 213 -9.27 5.66 12.57
CA VAL A 213 -8.55 6.88 12.22
C VAL A 213 -9.61 7.92 11.91
N ASP A 214 -10.03 8.65 12.93
CA ASP A 214 -10.84 9.84 12.73
C ASP A 214 -9.99 11.02 12.23
N GLN A 215 -10.64 12.10 11.84
CA GLN A 215 -9.97 13.28 11.29
C GLN A 215 -9.00 13.92 12.31
N GLU A 216 -9.37 13.97 13.59
CA GLU A 216 -8.52 14.56 14.62
C GLU A 216 -7.22 13.76 14.82
N GLN A 217 -7.33 12.44 14.84
CA GLN A 217 -6.18 11.54 14.95
C GLN A 217 -5.27 11.62 13.72
N TRP A 218 -5.86 11.73 12.53
CA TRP A 218 -5.11 11.95 11.29
C TRP A 218 -4.34 13.26 11.36
N ASP A 219 -5.02 14.36 11.70
CA ASP A 219 -4.41 15.69 11.80
C ASP A 219 -3.30 15.73 12.86
N ALA A 220 -3.49 15.03 13.99
CA ALA A 220 -2.47 14.91 15.02
C ALA A 220 -1.23 14.17 14.52
N MET A 221 -1.41 13.10 13.74
CA MET A 221 -0.30 12.34 13.14
C MET A 221 0.46 13.19 12.12
N VAL A 222 -0.24 13.92 11.26
CA VAL A 222 0.36 14.81 10.25
C VAL A 222 1.11 15.96 10.92
N ARG A 223 0.52 16.62 11.93
CA ARG A 223 1.22 17.66 12.70
C ARG A 223 2.49 17.14 13.35
N TRP A 224 2.44 15.96 13.95
CA TRP A 224 3.63 15.36 14.55
C TRP A 224 4.73 15.14 13.52
N VAL A 225 4.39 14.68 12.31
CA VAL A 225 5.34 14.48 11.21
C VAL A 225 5.90 15.82 10.72
N ASP A 226 5.09 16.84 10.58
CA ASP A 226 5.54 18.18 10.19
C ASP A 226 6.63 18.71 11.14
N GLU A 227 6.42 18.56 12.44
CA GLU A 227 7.31 19.07 13.49
C GLU A 227 8.53 18.17 13.73
N ASN A 228 8.43 16.88 13.54
CA ASN A 228 9.39 15.87 14.01
C ASN A 228 9.94 14.93 12.93
N GLY A 229 9.30 14.80 11.78
CA GLY A 229 9.66 13.82 10.75
C GLY A 229 11.13 13.91 10.34
N HIS A 230 11.62 15.12 10.14
CA HIS A 230 13.03 15.36 9.78
C HIS A 230 14.05 14.97 10.86
N LYS A 231 13.62 14.86 12.13
CA LYS A 231 14.50 14.49 13.27
C LYS A 231 14.73 12.98 13.36
N SER A 232 13.95 12.20 12.65
CA SER A 232 14.04 10.74 12.67
C SER A 232 15.22 10.21 11.85
N TRP A 233 15.83 11.05 11.01
CA TRP A 233 16.86 10.64 10.07
C TRP A 233 18.14 11.47 10.22
N PRO A 234 19.35 10.85 10.14
CA PRO A 234 20.61 11.59 10.28
C PRO A 234 20.91 12.50 9.09
N THR A 235 20.25 12.28 7.96
CA THR A 235 20.39 13.08 6.74
C THR A 235 19.00 13.41 6.18
N ASN A 236 18.89 14.52 5.42
CA ASN A 236 17.62 14.90 4.79
C ASN A 236 17.38 14.08 3.50
N ASP A 237 17.28 12.79 3.63
CA ASP A 237 16.98 11.85 2.54
C ASP A 237 15.48 11.52 2.44
N HIS A 238 14.70 11.74 3.51
CA HIS A 238 13.25 11.58 3.57
C HIS A 238 12.48 12.90 3.40
N GLY A 239 13.17 14.02 3.26
CA GLY A 239 12.55 15.34 3.17
C GLY A 239 12.34 15.99 4.55
N LYS A 240 12.11 17.31 4.53
CA LYS A 240 11.72 18.06 5.73
C LYS A 240 10.35 17.58 6.22
N GLY A 241 10.08 17.73 7.53
CA GLY A 241 8.80 17.35 8.12
C GLY A 241 7.60 17.90 7.36
N ARG A 242 7.63 19.20 7.02
CA ARG A 242 6.58 19.83 6.20
C ARG A 242 6.37 19.20 4.81
N SER A 243 7.44 18.68 4.20
CA SER A 243 7.31 17.99 2.91
C SER A 243 6.70 16.59 3.11
N GLN A 244 7.10 15.89 4.16
CA GLN A 244 6.50 14.61 4.55
C GLN A 244 5.01 14.78 4.85
N ALA A 245 4.64 15.72 5.71
CA ALA A 245 3.25 16.05 6.05
C ALA A 245 2.42 16.41 4.80
N TYR A 246 2.94 17.29 3.95
CA TYR A 246 2.27 17.65 2.68
C TYR A 246 1.97 16.45 1.79
N TRP A 247 2.92 15.52 1.62
CA TRP A 247 2.71 14.35 0.79
C TRP A 247 1.82 13.30 1.45
N MET A 248 1.86 13.18 2.77
CA MET A 248 0.92 12.35 3.53
C MET A 248 -0.52 12.84 3.36
N GLU A 249 -0.78 14.14 3.58
CA GLU A 249 -2.11 14.73 3.39
C GLU A 249 -2.60 14.57 1.95
N ARG A 250 -1.72 14.81 0.99
CA ARG A 250 -2.05 14.68 -0.42
C ARG A 250 -2.46 13.26 -0.78
N GLY A 251 -1.76 12.25 -0.25
CA GLY A 251 -2.10 10.84 -0.42
C GLY A 251 -3.43 10.48 0.22
N PHE A 252 -3.61 10.87 1.47
CA PHE A 252 -4.81 10.60 2.24
C PHE A 252 -6.06 11.22 1.59
N ASN A 253 -6.00 12.50 1.24
CA ASN A 253 -7.15 13.21 0.67
C ASN A 253 -7.55 12.69 -0.72
N ALA A 254 -6.59 12.30 -1.55
CA ALA A 254 -6.86 11.83 -2.90
C ALA A 254 -7.10 10.31 -2.99
N ALA A 255 -6.58 9.53 -2.04
CA ALA A 255 -6.61 8.07 -2.04
C ALA A 255 -6.23 7.45 -3.41
N SER A 256 -5.29 8.05 -4.12
CA SER A 256 -4.96 7.70 -5.50
C SER A 256 -3.46 7.80 -5.79
N PRO A 257 -2.87 6.84 -6.54
CA PRO A 257 -1.48 6.92 -6.95
C PRO A 257 -1.14 8.15 -7.79
N SER A 258 -2.12 8.74 -8.50
CA SER A 258 -1.93 9.95 -9.32
C SER A 258 -1.49 11.15 -8.49
N ALA A 259 -1.98 11.26 -7.25
CA ALA A 259 -1.62 12.33 -6.33
C ALA A 259 -0.17 12.22 -5.82
N CYS A 260 0.42 11.02 -5.92
CA CYS A 260 1.73 10.69 -5.35
C CYS A 260 2.90 10.79 -6.36
N ASN A 261 2.73 11.53 -7.46
CA ASN A 261 3.82 11.71 -8.42
C ASN A 261 4.83 12.77 -7.95
N THR A 262 5.70 12.41 -7.03
CA THR A 262 6.79 13.26 -6.53
C THR A 262 7.85 13.55 -7.58
N TRP A 263 7.93 12.75 -8.65
CA TRP A 263 8.97 12.81 -9.66
C TRP A 263 8.82 13.99 -10.62
N THR A 264 7.59 14.49 -10.79
CA THR A 264 7.29 15.70 -11.57
C THR A 264 7.04 16.92 -10.71
N ALA A 265 7.04 16.76 -9.39
CA ALA A 265 6.79 17.82 -8.44
C ALA A 265 7.95 18.83 -8.38
N SER A 266 7.64 20.06 -7.95
CA SER A 266 8.64 21.12 -7.75
C SER A 266 9.67 20.72 -6.68
N SER A 267 10.89 21.25 -6.78
CA SER A 267 11.93 21.00 -5.78
C SER A 267 11.53 21.50 -4.38
N ARG A 268 10.69 22.54 -4.31
CA ARG A 268 10.19 23.10 -3.04
C ARG A 268 9.32 22.11 -2.28
N SER A 269 8.47 21.35 -2.99
CA SER A 269 7.56 20.39 -2.36
C SER A 269 8.23 19.05 -2.01
N VAL A 270 9.47 18.85 -2.43
CA VAL A 270 10.28 17.65 -2.12
C VAL A 270 11.61 18.03 -1.42
N ALA A 271 11.64 19.13 -0.66
CA ALA A 271 12.84 19.66 -0.01
C ALA A 271 13.11 19.01 1.35
#